data_ced8cbd10a93b6f1ceb5a702e95a2fd0
#
_entry.id   ced8cbd10a93b6f1ceb5a702e95a2fd0
#
_cell.length_a   1.000
_cell.length_b   1.000
_cell.length_c   1.000
_cell.angle_alpha   90.00
_cell.angle_beta   90.00
_cell.angle_gamma   90.00
#
_symmetry.space_group_name_H-M   'P 1'
#
loop_
_entity.id
_entity.type
_entity.pdbx_description
1 polymer ?
#
loop_
_entity_poly.entity_id
_entity_poly.type
_entity_poly.pdbx_seq_one_letter_code
_entity_poly.pdbx_strand_id
1 'polypeptide(L)'
;RGFSPFTESVSSYDIMYILNRYFDIMGEVIIRNGGEINNYIGDAILAFFGLEDSGDPIFRCIKAGVEMLEAMDEFKPYLEKSFGKTFDIGVGIHYGDAIVGMVGTGSSQRLTVIGETVNTASRIESANKEAGTRLLISEEAYEQVKDRVEVEDFVRMKLKGTSLRKTLYEISKVIGETTAKQSESIRFSYGHKWHKTLPVEDLEQGEKKKFILGSENILLVNLEDQVYAINNACTHMHLPLDTGQISDKGTILCPFHDSEFCIKTGEAKRWAETMPDGIPENFAHLIKNIKVCPLKTFPVQIEDGFIWICMNEE
;
A
#
# COMPACT_ATOMS: atom_id res chain seq x y z
N ARG A 1 -5.59 -10.03 -10.81
CA ARG A 1 -5.83 -10.91 -11.97
C ARG A 1 -4.56 -11.68 -12.31
N GLY A 2 -4.66 -12.99 -12.49
CA GLY A 2 -3.48 -13.81 -12.70
C GLY A 2 -2.67 -14.10 -11.43
N PHE A 3 -3.17 -13.74 -10.24
CA PHE A 3 -2.51 -13.99 -8.97
C PHE A 3 -2.42 -15.50 -8.68
N SER A 4 -3.51 -16.28 -8.88
CA SER A 4 -3.45 -17.75 -8.68
C SER A 4 -2.39 -18.43 -9.56
N PRO A 5 -2.33 -18.22 -10.88
CA PRO A 5 -1.23 -18.75 -11.71
C PRO A 5 0.15 -18.22 -11.32
N PHE A 6 0.24 -17.01 -10.77
CA PHE A 6 1.47 -16.44 -10.24
C PHE A 6 1.94 -17.24 -9.02
N THR A 7 1.04 -17.51 -8.05
CA THR A 7 1.38 -18.22 -6.82
C THR A 7 1.78 -19.68 -7.02
N GLU A 8 1.30 -20.35 -8.08
CA GLU A 8 1.69 -21.72 -8.40
C GLU A 8 3.18 -21.86 -8.76
N SER A 9 3.84 -20.79 -9.14
CA SER A 9 5.23 -20.78 -9.62
C SER A 9 6.23 -20.12 -8.67
N VAL A 10 5.76 -19.64 -7.52
CA VAL A 10 6.56 -18.87 -6.56
C VAL A 10 6.53 -19.57 -5.21
N SER A 11 7.61 -19.47 -4.42
CA SER A 11 7.64 -20.10 -3.10
C SER A 11 6.60 -19.49 -2.16
N SER A 12 6.10 -20.25 -1.18
CA SER A 12 5.09 -19.75 -0.22
C SER A 12 5.59 -18.53 0.57
N TYR A 13 6.89 -18.43 0.81
CA TYR A 13 7.50 -17.26 1.48
C TYR A 13 7.48 -16.03 0.59
N ASP A 14 7.84 -16.18 -0.66
CA ASP A 14 7.81 -15.08 -1.63
C ASP A 14 6.38 -14.59 -1.87
N ILE A 15 5.40 -15.51 -1.85
CA ILE A 15 3.98 -15.15 -1.97
C ILE A 15 3.56 -14.22 -0.83
N MET A 16 3.89 -14.57 0.42
CA MET A 16 3.57 -13.73 1.58
C MET A 16 4.26 -12.37 1.50
N TYR A 17 5.52 -12.35 1.11
CA TYR A 17 6.28 -11.12 0.93
C TYR A 17 5.65 -10.22 -0.15
N ILE A 18 5.38 -10.78 -1.33
CA ILE A 18 4.79 -10.06 -2.46
C ILE A 18 3.40 -9.53 -2.09
N LEU A 19 2.59 -10.36 -1.43
CA LEU A 19 1.24 -10.00 -1.03
C LEU A 19 1.23 -8.84 -0.01
N ASN A 20 2.11 -8.90 0.99
CA ASN A 20 2.25 -7.81 1.95
C ASN A 20 2.71 -6.52 1.26
N ARG A 21 3.71 -6.60 0.38
CA ARG A 21 4.18 -5.43 -0.37
C ARG A 21 3.09 -4.85 -1.28
N TYR A 22 2.32 -5.70 -1.95
CA TYR A 22 1.16 -5.29 -2.73
C TYR A 22 0.11 -4.59 -1.86
N PHE A 23 -0.22 -5.16 -0.70
CA PHE A 23 -1.18 -4.54 0.23
C PHE A 23 -0.68 -3.21 0.80
N ASP A 24 0.62 -3.09 1.08
CA ASP A 24 1.23 -1.84 1.52
C ASP A 24 1.05 -0.74 0.44
N ILE A 25 1.42 -1.04 -0.81
CA ILE A 25 1.31 -0.10 -1.93
C ILE A 25 -0.15 0.33 -2.16
N MET A 26 -1.07 -0.63 -2.25
CA MET A 26 -2.48 -0.35 -2.51
C MET A 26 -3.17 0.33 -1.33
N GLY A 27 -2.84 -0.10 -0.12
CA GLY A 27 -3.39 0.45 1.12
C GLY A 27 -3.02 1.90 1.32
N GLU A 28 -1.77 2.27 1.01
CA GLU A 28 -1.36 3.68 1.05
C GLU A 28 -2.16 4.55 0.09
N VAL A 29 -2.34 4.10 -1.15
CA VAL A 29 -3.14 4.83 -2.14
C VAL A 29 -4.56 5.06 -1.63
N ILE A 30 -5.18 4.04 -1.03
CA ILE A 30 -6.53 4.13 -0.46
C ILE A 30 -6.56 5.16 0.69
N ILE A 31 -5.64 5.05 1.66
CA ILE A 31 -5.61 5.90 2.86
C ILE A 31 -5.31 7.35 2.51
N ARG A 32 -4.31 7.63 1.66
CA ARG A 32 -3.98 9.02 1.27
C ARG A 32 -5.11 9.74 0.52
N ASN A 33 -6.00 8.99 -0.13
CA ASN A 33 -7.21 9.52 -0.74
C ASN A 33 -8.42 9.56 0.24
N GLY A 34 -8.20 9.28 1.53
CA GLY A 34 -9.23 9.34 2.57
C GLY A 34 -10.21 8.16 2.54
N GLY A 35 -9.75 7.02 2.06
CA GLY A 35 -10.46 5.74 2.13
C GLY A 35 -10.06 4.95 3.38
N GLU A 36 -10.93 4.07 3.80
CA GLU A 36 -10.70 3.13 4.90
C GLU A 36 -10.70 1.69 4.39
N ILE A 37 -9.71 0.91 4.82
CA ILE A 37 -9.63 -0.52 4.48
C ILE A 37 -10.50 -1.29 5.45
N ASN A 38 -11.54 -1.94 4.91
CA ASN A 38 -12.42 -2.79 5.70
C ASN A 38 -11.76 -4.13 6.02
N ASN A 39 -11.30 -4.83 5.01
CA ASN A 39 -10.62 -6.11 5.15
C ASN A 39 -9.90 -6.54 3.86
N TYR A 40 -9.02 -7.53 4.03
CA TYR A 40 -8.36 -8.25 2.94
C TYR A 40 -9.07 -9.59 2.75
N ILE A 41 -9.39 -9.93 1.50
CA ILE A 41 -10.11 -11.16 1.13
C ILE A 41 -9.24 -11.92 0.11
N GLY A 42 -8.36 -12.79 0.59
CA GLY A 42 -7.32 -13.39 -0.25
C GLY A 42 -6.36 -12.32 -0.78
N ASP A 43 -6.32 -12.13 -2.09
CA ASP A 43 -5.55 -11.08 -2.78
C ASP A 43 -6.35 -9.78 -3.03
N ALA A 44 -7.62 -9.74 -2.63
CA ALA A 44 -8.48 -8.57 -2.81
C ALA A 44 -8.51 -7.66 -1.57
N ILE A 45 -8.78 -6.38 -1.82
CA ILE A 45 -8.97 -5.35 -0.79
C ILE A 45 -10.40 -4.84 -0.89
N LEU A 46 -11.13 -4.86 0.21
CA LEU A 46 -12.37 -4.14 0.36
C LEU A 46 -12.11 -2.84 1.12
N ALA A 47 -12.41 -1.71 0.49
CA ALA A 47 -12.29 -0.39 1.09
C ALA A 47 -13.57 0.42 0.88
N PHE A 48 -13.79 1.41 1.72
CA PHE A 48 -14.91 2.33 1.60
C PHE A 48 -14.47 3.77 1.86
N PHE A 49 -15.26 4.72 1.36
CA PHE A 49 -15.01 6.15 1.45
C PHE A 49 -16.27 6.86 1.94
N GLY A 50 -16.12 7.96 2.69
CA GLY A 50 -17.24 8.78 3.12
C GLY A 50 -17.70 8.54 4.56
N LEU A 51 -16.89 7.91 5.42
CA LEU A 51 -17.17 7.84 6.85
C LEU A 51 -16.94 9.21 7.52
N GLU A 52 -15.90 9.91 7.12
CA GLU A 52 -15.64 11.27 7.56
C GLU A 52 -16.22 12.28 6.57
N ASP A 53 -16.78 13.38 7.08
CA ASP A 53 -17.35 14.48 6.27
C ASP A 53 -16.25 15.39 5.68
N SER A 54 -15.29 14.77 4.99
CA SER A 54 -14.08 15.43 4.45
C SER A 54 -14.22 15.80 2.97
N GLY A 55 -15.43 16.13 2.50
CA GLY A 55 -15.70 16.50 1.10
C GLY A 55 -15.90 15.27 0.21
N ASP A 56 -15.93 15.44 -1.09
CA ASP A 56 -16.34 14.54 -2.15
C ASP A 56 -15.76 13.09 -2.09
N PRO A 57 -16.39 12.16 -1.37
CA PRO A 57 -15.84 10.82 -1.17
C PRO A 57 -15.82 9.99 -2.45
N ILE A 58 -16.77 10.19 -3.36
CA ILE A 58 -16.83 9.40 -4.58
C ILE A 58 -15.72 9.79 -5.56
N PHE A 59 -15.42 11.09 -5.69
CA PHE A 59 -14.28 11.53 -6.50
C PHE A 59 -12.96 11.01 -5.94
N ARG A 60 -12.75 11.07 -4.63
CA ARG A 60 -11.56 10.54 -3.96
C ARG A 60 -11.43 9.02 -4.13
N CYS A 61 -12.55 8.30 -4.08
CA CYS A 61 -12.59 6.86 -4.34
C CYS A 61 -12.14 6.52 -5.76
N ILE A 62 -12.66 7.25 -6.77
CA ILE A 62 -12.29 7.03 -8.16
C ILE A 62 -10.84 7.41 -8.42
N LYS A 63 -10.38 8.53 -7.84
CA LYS A 63 -8.97 8.94 -7.90
C LYS A 63 -8.06 7.87 -7.31
N ALA A 64 -8.42 7.31 -6.15
CA ALA A 64 -7.69 6.18 -5.57
C ALA A 64 -7.64 4.98 -6.52
N GLY A 65 -8.75 4.66 -7.19
CA GLY A 65 -8.81 3.58 -8.18
C GLY A 65 -7.86 3.79 -9.35
N VAL A 66 -7.78 5.00 -9.90
CA VAL A 66 -6.83 5.35 -10.98
C VAL A 66 -5.39 5.23 -10.47
N GLU A 67 -5.08 5.83 -9.33
CA GLU A 67 -3.73 5.78 -8.74
C GLU A 67 -3.30 4.35 -8.36
N MET A 68 -4.22 3.47 -7.95
CA MET A 68 -3.93 2.04 -7.71
C MET A 68 -3.51 1.33 -8.99
N LEU A 69 -4.12 1.65 -10.13
CA LEU A 69 -3.71 1.08 -11.43
C LEU A 69 -2.32 1.57 -11.84
N GLU A 70 -2.02 2.84 -11.65
CA GLU A 70 -0.69 3.43 -11.90
C GLU A 70 0.37 2.77 -11.01
N ALA A 71 0.11 2.66 -9.70
CA ALA A 71 1.00 2.00 -8.76
C ALA A 71 1.23 0.52 -9.07
N MET A 72 0.20 -0.17 -9.59
CA MET A 72 0.36 -1.55 -10.06
C MET A 72 1.25 -1.62 -11.31
N ASP A 73 1.11 -0.69 -12.23
CA ASP A 73 1.96 -0.64 -13.44
C ASP A 73 3.42 -0.35 -13.08
N GLU A 74 3.70 0.47 -12.06
CA GLU A 74 5.04 0.68 -11.50
C GLU A 74 5.59 -0.55 -10.76
N PHE A 75 4.71 -1.38 -10.17
CA PHE A 75 5.12 -2.58 -9.45
C PHE A 75 5.42 -3.78 -10.35
N LYS A 76 4.78 -3.86 -11.51
CA LYS A 76 4.96 -4.97 -12.48
C LYS A 76 6.41 -5.23 -12.91
N PRO A 77 7.24 -4.22 -13.25
CA PRO A 77 8.64 -4.45 -13.62
C PRO A 77 9.46 -5.15 -12.53
N TYR A 78 9.19 -4.82 -11.27
CA TYR A 78 9.82 -5.52 -10.14
C TYR A 78 9.42 -7.01 -10.10
N LEU A 79 8.13 -7.30 -10.25
CA LEU A 79 7.63 -8.67 -10.28
C LEU A 79 8.24 -9.48 -11.43
N GLU A 80 8.26 -8.91 -12.63
CA GLU A 80 8.85 -9.55 -13.83
C GLU A 80 10.34 -9.83 -13.63
N LYS A 81 11.12 -8.84 -13.16
CA LYS A 81 12.56 -8.98 -12.92
C LYS A 81 12.87 -10.03 -11.84
N SER A 82 12.07 -10.09 -10.78
CA SER A 82 12.37 -10.92 -9.61
C SER A 82 11.81 -12.34 -9.72
N PHE A 83 10.67 -12.52 -10.41
CA PHE A 83 9.91 -13.77 -10.43
C PHE A 83 9.58 -14.27 -11.84
N GLY A 84 9.93 -13.52 -12.89
CA GLY A 84 9.67 -13.86 -14.30
C GLY A 84 8.19 -13.88 -14.68
N LYS A 85 7.32 -13.36 -13.84
CA LYS A 85 5.87 -13.28 -14.01
C LYS A 85 5.28 -12.07 -13.32
N THR A 86 4.13 -11.62 -13.79
CA THR A 86 3.36 -10.52 -13.19
C THR A 86 1.93 -10.94 -12.95
N PHE A 87 1.21 -10.13 -12.20
CA PHE A 87 -0.24 -10.15 -12.11
C PHE A 87 -0.78 -8.72 -12.27
N ASP A 88 -2.09 -8.59 -12.40
CA ASP A 88 -2.76 -7.30 -12.53
C ASP A 88 -3.95 -7.21 -11.57
N ILE A 89 -4.51 -6.01 -11.41
CA ILE A 89 -5.68 -5.77 -10.58
C ILE A 89 -6.90 -5.39 -11.43
N GLY A 90 -8.07 -5.57 -10.85
CA GLY A 90 -9.32 -4.96 -11.30
C GLY A 90 -9.87 -4.11 -10.17
N VAL A 91 -10.41 -2.95 -10.49
CA VAL A 91 -11.04 -2.06 -9.52
C VAL A 91 -12.52 -1.91 -9.87
N GLY A 92 -13.40 -2.16 -8.90
CA GLY A 92 -14.83 -1.98 -9.04
C GLY A 92 -15.35 -0.99 -8.01
N ILE A 93 -16.00 0.08 -8.46
CA ILE A 93 -16.52 1.14 -7.60
C ILE A 93 -18.03 1.26 -7.74
N HIS A 94 -18.71 1.32 -6.62
CA HIS A 94 -20.14 1.57 -6.56
C HIS A 94 -20.46 2.63 -5.50
N TYR A 95 -21.42 3.48 -5.79
CA TYR A 95 -21.96 4.49 -4.89
C TYR A 95 -23.38 4.11 -4.46
N GLY A 96 -23.64 4.12 -3.15
CA GLY A 96 -24.94 3.79 -2.58
C GLY A 96 -24.88 3.71 -1.06
N ASP A 97 -26.05 3.51 -0.46
CA ASP A 97 -26.18 3.42 0.99
C ASP A 97 -25.55 2.13 1.53
N ALA A 98 -24.83 2.27 2.63
CA ALA A 98 -24.24 1.15 3.35
C ALA A 98 -24.31 1.41 4.86
N ILE A 99 -24.36 0.33 5.62
CA ILE A 99 -24.32 0.40 7.09
C ILE A 99 -22.89 0.16 7.53
N VAL A 100 -22.33 1.09 8.28
CA VAL A 100 -21.01 0.96 8.91
C VAL A 100 -21.19 0.75 10.41
N GLY A 101 -20.57 -0.26 10.97
CA GLY A 101 -20.70 -0.56 12.39
C GLY A 101 -19.69 -1.60 12.87
N MET A 102 -19.58 -1.72 14.20
CA MET A 102 -18.72 -2.71 14.83
C MET A 102 -19.39 -4.09 14.79
N VAL A 103 -18.72 -5.06 14.19
CA VAL A 103 -19.19 -6.45 14.08
C VAL A 103 -18.15 -7.39 14.68
N GLY A 104 -18.61 -8.35 15.47
CA GLY A 104 -17.78 -9.34 16.16
C GLY A 104 -18.09 -9.46 17.65
N THR A 105 -17.30 -10.22 18.37
CA THR A 105 -17.46 -10.47 19.81
C THR A 105 -16.19 -10.09 20.57
N GLY A 106 -16.34 -9.39 21.71
CA GLY A 106 -15.25 -9.03 22.62
C GLY A 106 -14.09 -8.31 21.91
N SER A 107 -12.88 -8.80 22.04
CA SER A 107 -11.66 -8.23 21.45
C SER A 107 -11.54 -8.44 19.93
N SER A 108 -12.46 -9.19 19.33
CA SER A 108 -12.48 -9.46 17.88
C SER A 108 -13.47 -8.59 17.12
N GLN A 109 -13.94 -7.48 17.70
CA GLN A 109 -14.78 -6.52 17.02
C GLN A 109 -13.97 -5.75 15.96
N ARG A 110 -14.57 -5.58 14.78
CA ARG A 110 -14.00 -4.79 13.68
C ARG A 110 -15.05 -3.87 13.09
N LEU A 111 -14.62 -2.67 12.72
CA LEU A 111 -15.45 -1.80 11.90
C LEU A 111 -15.69 -2.49 10.56
N THR A 112 -16.95 -2.61 10.16
CA THR A 112 -17.35 -3.35 8.97
C THR A 112 -18.43 -2.59 8.22
N VAL A 113 -18.32 -2.55 6.90
CA VAL A 113 -19.34 -2.04 6.02
C VAL A 113 -20.22 -3.18 5.49
N ILE A 114 -21.54 -3.03 5.58
CA ILE A 114 -22.51 -4.04 5.17
C ILE A 114 -23.59 -3.40 4.29
N GLY A 115 -23.99 -4.10 3.25
CA GLY A 115 -25.09 -3.69 2.38
C GLY A 115 -25.03 -4.28 0.97
N GLU A 116 -26.07 -4.10 0.20
CA GLU A 116 -26.10 -4.50 -1.22
C GLU A 116 -25.09 -3.67 -2.04
N THR A 117 -24.77 -2.47 -1.57
CA THR A 117 -23.72 -1.60 -2.12
C THR A 117 -22.35 -2.32 -2.16
N VAL A 118 -21.99 -3.02 -1.09
CA VAL A 118 -20.75 -3.80 -1.00
C VAL A 118 -20.75 -4.96 -2.01
N ASN A 119 -21.86 -5.69 -2.07
CA ASN A 119 -22.02 -6.79 -3.01
C ASN A 119 -21.96 -6.31 -4.47
N THR A 120 -22.56 -5.15 -4.74
CA THR A 120 -22.56 -4.56 -6.07
C THR A 120 -21.14 -4.12 -6.48
N ALA A 121 -20.36 -3.49 -5.59
CA ALA A 121 -18.97 -3.15 -5.85
C ALA A 121 -18.12 -4.39 -6.21
N SER A 122 -18.25 -5.46 -5.44
CA SER A 122 -17.55 -6.74 -5.71
C SER A 122 -17.94 -7.35 -7.07
N ARG A 123 -19.23 -7.26 -7.45
CA ARG A 123 -19.70 -7.73 -8.77
C ARG A 123 -19.16 -6.88 -9.91
N ILE A 124 -19.01 -5.57 -9.71
CA ILE A 124 -18.42 -4.64 -10.68
C ILE A 124 -16.92 -4.94 -10.83
N GLU A 125 -16.20 -5.17 -9.72
CA GLU A 125 -14.82 -5.62 -9.79
C GLU A 125 -14.69 -6.87 -10.67
N SER A 126 -15.48 -7.89 -10.37
CA SER A 126 -15.47 -9.15 -11.13
C SER A 126 -15.84 -8.98 -12.60
N ALA A 127 -16.70 -8.02 -12.93
CA ALA A 127 -17.12 -7.68 -14.28
C ALA A 127 -15.98 -7.15 -15.17
N ASN A 128 -14.97 -6.50 -14.59
CA ASN A 128 -13.79 -6.06 -15.32
C ASN A 128 -13.10 -7.19 -16.10
N LYS A 129 -13.09 -8.42 -15.57
CA LYS A 129 -12.46 -9.56 -16.25
C LYS A 129 -13.21 -9.93 -17.55
N GLU A 130 -14.53 -9.90 -17.50
CA GLU A 130 -15.39 -10.21 -18.65
C GLU A 130 -15.37 -9.07 -19.68
N ALA A 131 -15.39 -7.82 -19.19
CA ALA A 131 -15.35 -6.64 -20.03
C ALA A 131 -13.96 -6.35 -20.64
N GLY A 132 -12.89 -6.95 -20.13
CA GLY A 132 -11.52 -6.63 -20.56
C GLY A 132 -10.97 -5.30 -20.04
N THR A 133 -11.63 -4.72 -19.05
CA THR A 133 -11.34 -3.40 -18.46
C THR A 133 -10.57 -3.52 -17.15
N ARG A 134 -10.02 -2.43 -16.59
CA ARG A 134 -9.29 -2.43 -15.32
C ARG A 134 -10.00 -1.67 -14.21
N LEU A 135 -10.72 -0.60 -14.52
CA LEU A 135 -11.46 0.22 -13.56
C LEU A 135 -12.88 0.46 -14.08
N LEU A 136 -13.83 -0.18 -13.45
CA LEU A 136 -15.25 0.01 -13.73
C LEU A 136 -15.97 0.68 -12.57
N ILE A 137 -16.81 1.65 -12.89
CA ILE A 137 -17.70 2.27 -11.91
C ILE A 137 -19.16 2.12 -12.32
N SER A 138 -20.07 2.11 -11.34
CA SER A 138 -21.49 2.08 -11.59
C SER A 138 -22.01 3.41 -12.15
N GLU A 139 -23.18 3.38 -12.77
CA GLU A 139 -23.89 4.56 -13.24
C GLU A 139 -24.19 5.54 -12.10
N GLU A 140 -24.55 5.02 -10.91
CA GLU A 140 -24.79 5.81 -9.71
C GLU A 140 -23.52 6.56 -9.25
N ALA A 141 -22.35 5.94 -9.39
CA ALA A 141 -21.06 6.58 -9.11
C ALA A 141 -20.68 7.60 -10.18
N TYR A 142 -20.88 7.25 -11.45
CA TYR A 142 -20.58 8.12 -12.59
C TYR A 142 -21.35 9.45 -12.54
N GLU A 143 -22.64 9.41 -12.24
CA GLU A 143 -23.48 10.60 -12.16
C GLU A 143 -22.99 11.64 -11.12
N GLN A 144 -22.25 11.21 -10.09
CA GLN A 144 -21.67 12.11 -9.09
C GLN A 144 -20.40 12.85 -9.58
N VAL A 145 -19.75 12.35 -10.64
CA VAL A 145 -18.42 12.82 -11.05
C VAL A 145 -18.25 13.03 -12.55
N LYS A 146 -19.31 12.94 -13.33
CA LYS A 146 -19.26 12.92 -14.80
C LYS A 146 -18.44 14.03 -15.45
N ASP A 147 -18.42 15.22 -14.83
CA ASP A 147 -17.69 16.38 -15.34
C ASP A 147 -16.21 16.39 -14.90
N ARG A 148 -15.78 15.39 -14.13
CA ARG A 148 -14.46 15.31 -13.50
C ARG A 148 -13.71 14.00 -13.76
N VAL A 149 -14.24 13.17 -14.64
CA VAL A 149 -13.62 11.93 -15.06
C VAL A 149 -13.62 11.80 -16.58
N GLU A 150 -12.60 11.16 -17.12
CA GLU A 150 -12.53 10.77 -18.51
C GLU A 150 -12.98 9.31 -18.63
N VAL A 151 -14.04 9.10 -19.38
CA VAL A 151 -14.61 7.78 -19.70
C VAL A 151 -13.95 7.28 -20.97
N GLU A 152 -13.33 6.12 -20.92
CA GLU A 152 -12.75 5.47 -22.09
C GLU A 152 -13.82 4.71 -22.88
N ASP A 153 -14.67 3.95 -22.17
CA ASP A 153 -15.79 3.20 -22.76
C ASP A 153 -16.89 2.96 -21.70
N PHE A 154 -18.03 2.46 -22.14
CA PHE A 154 -19.06 1.97 -21.25
C PHE A 154 -19.58 0.60 -21.70
N VAL A 155 -19.89 -0.24 -20.74
CA VAL A 155 -20.39 -1.59 -20.99
C VAL A 155 -21.75 -1.77 -20.35
N ARG A 156 -22.69 -2.39 -21.08
CA ARG A 156 -24.00 -2.73 -20.56
C ARG A 156 -24.14 -4.24 -20.38
N MET A 157 -23.93 -4.68 -19.16
CA MET A 157 -23.86 -6.09 -18.86
C MET A 157 -24.72 -6.51 -17.66
N LYS A 158 -24.95 -7.80 -17.53
CA LYS A 158 -25.68 -8.38 -16.40
C LYS A 158 -24.65 -8.76 -15.33
N LEU A 159 -24.73 -8.13 -14.17
CA LEU A 159 -23.89 -8.53 -13.05
C LEU A 159 -24.34 -9.89 -12.48
N LYS A 160 -23.39 -10.68 -12.03
CA LYS A 160 -23.63 -12.01 -11.47
C LYS A 160 -24.66 -11.94 -10.34
N GLY A 161 -25.72 -12.75 -10.42
CA GLY A 161 -26.79 -12.79 -9.40
C GLY A 161 -27.80 -11.63 -9.47
N THR A 162 -27.80 -10.82 -10.53
CA THR A 162 -28.83 -9.80 -10.76
C THR A 162 -29.70 -10.17 -11.94
N SER A 163 -30.98 -9.66 -11.97
CA SER A 163 -31.89 -9.87 -13.08
C SER A 163 -31.74 -8.82 -14.18
N LEU A 164 -31.32 -7.62 -13.84
CA LEU A 164 -31.25 -6.48 -14.75
C LEU A 164 -29.82 -6.25 -15.25
N ARG A 165 -29.74 -5.70 -16.48
CA ARG A 165 -28.45 -5.17 -17.00
C ARG A 165 -28.19 -3.82 -16.37
N LYS A 166 -26.94 -3.60 -15.97
CA LYS A 166 -26.43 -2.31 -15.49
C LYS A 166 -25.47 -1.72 -16.51
N THR A 167 -25.48 -0.40 -16.62
CA THR A 167 -24.45 0.36 -17.34
C THR A 167 -23.28 0.58 -16.40
N LEU A 168 -22.08 0.26 -16.85
CA LEU A 168 -20.83 0.48 -16.14
C LEU A 168 -19.92 1.33 -17.01
N TYR A 169 -19.16 2.23 -16.42
CA TYR A 169 -18.26 3.14 -17.12
C TYR A 169 -16.82 2.77 -16.82
N GLU A 170 -16.01 2.63 -17.87
CA GLU A 170 -14.56 2.46 -17.73
C GLU A 170 -13.93 3.83 -17.59
N ILE A 171 -13.22 4.04 -16.49
CA ILE A 171 -12.54 5.30 -16.21
C ILE A 171 -11.05 5.15 -16.50
N SER A 172 -10.55 6.02 -17.38
CA SER A 172 -9.13 6.10 -17.69
C SER A 172 -8.39 7.15 -16.84
N LYS A 173 -9.09 8.24 -16.46
CA LYS A 173 -8.44 9.38 -15.82
C LYS A 173 -9.42 10.23 -15.02
N VAL A 174 -8.92 10.86 -13.96
CA VAL A 174 -9.63 11.95 -13.29
C VAL A 174 -9.23 13.29 -13.88
N ILE A 175 -10.23 14.20 -14.07
CA ILE A 175 -10.04 15.54 -14.60
C ILE A 175 -10.23 16.55 -13.46
N GLY A 176 -9.24 17.43 -13.23
CA GLY A 176 -9.35 18.51 -12.24
C GLY A 176 -9.01 18.05 -10.82
N GLU A 177 -7.97 18.32 -10.43
CA GLU A 177 -6.99 18.61 -9.42
C GLU A 177 -5.63 18.28 -10.00
N THR A 178 -5.20 19.16 -10.83
CA THR A 178 -3.85 19.12 -11.37
C THR A 178 -2.86 19.22 -10.23
N THR A 179 -2.00 18.23 -10.11
CA THR A 179 -0.52 18.35 -10.01
C THR A 179 0.10 19.56 -9.28
N ALA A 180 -0.66 20.53 -8.79
CA ALA A 180 -0.08 21.63 -8.00
C ALA A 180 0.46 21.15 -6.65
N LYS A 181 -0.10 20.11 -6.05
CA LYS A 181 0.46 19.50 -4.82
C LYS A 181 1.59 18.49 -5.08
N GLN A 182 1.61 17.85 -6.24
CA GLN A 182 2.72 16.94 -6.58
C GLN A 182 4.00 17.69 -6.98
N SER A 183 3.91 18.88 -7.58
CA SER A 183 5.09 19.68 -7.90
C SER A 183 5.76 20.29 -6.66
N GLU A 184 5.02 20.47 -5.55
CA GLU A 184 5.57 20.88 -4.26
C GLU A 184 6.13 19.71 -3.43
N SER A 185 5.78 18.47 -3.77
CA SER A 185 6.22 17.26 -3.04
C SER A 185 7.48 16.62 -3.62
N ILE A 186 7.92 17.03 -4.80
CA ILE A 186 9.11 16.51 -5.47
C ILE A 186 9.97 17.68 -5.92
N ARG A 187 11.27 17.61 -5.64
CA ARG A 187 12.26 18.56 -6.16
C ARG A 187 13.49 17.84 -6.66
N PHE A 188 14.16 18.45 -7.65
CA PHE A 188 15.45 17.97 -8.13
C PHE A 188 16.53 18.96 -7.65
N SER A 189 17.50 18.45 -6.91
CA SER A 189 18.63 19.24 -6.43
C SER A 189 19.92 18.44 -6.59
N TYR A 190 20.95 19.04 -7.22
CA TYR A 190 22.24 18.40 -7.50
C TYR A 190 22.15 17.04 -8.20
N GLY A 191 21.19 16.85 -9.10
CA GLY A 191 20.97 15.59 -9.83
C GLY A 191 20.24 14.50 -9.02
N HIS A 192 19.77 14.83 -7.83
CA HIS A 192 19.02 13.91 -6.96
C HIS A 192 17.55 14.30 -6.88
N LYS A 193 16.68 13.30 -6.83
CA LYS A 193 15.24 13.45 -6.68
C LYS A 193 14.88 13.40 -5.19
N TRP A 194 14.36 14.49 -4.67
CA TRP A 194 13.93 14.62 -3.28
C TRP A 194 12.42 14.61 -3.17
N HIS A 195 11.92 13.88 -2.22
CA HIS A 195 10.50 13.76 -1.94
C HIS A 195 10.14 14.35 -0.59
N LYS A 196 9.18 15.25 -0.60
CA LYS A 196 8.59 15.83 0.61
C LYS A 196 7.75 14.75 1.32
N THR A 197 7.93 14.63 2.63
CA THR A 197 7.17 13.68 3.44
C THR A 197 6.26 14.40 4.42
N LEU A 198 6.46 14.26 5.70
CA LEU A 198 5.64 14.84 6.75
C LEU A 198 6.32 16.08 7.38
N PRO A 199 5.56 16.94 8.07
CA PRO A 199 6.11 18.01 8.89
C PRO A 199 7.04 17.44 9.98
N VAL A 200 8.13 18.16 10.28
CA VAL A 200 9.06 17.75 11.37
C VAL A 200 8.34 17.66 12.71
N GLU A 201 7.39 18.57 12.97
CA GLU A 201 6.60 18.59 14.18
C GLU A 201 5.71 17.37 14.40
N ASP A 202 5.43 16.62 13.31
CA ASP A 202 4.66 15.39 13.36
C ASP A 202 5.49 14.16 13.75
N LEU A 203 6.81 14.30 13.97
CA LEU A 203 7.70 13.21 14.35
C LEU A 203 8.47 13.58 15.63
N GLU A 204 7.91 13.26 16.78
CA GLU A 204 8.50 13.57 18.09
C GLU A 204 9.82 12.81 18.33
N GLN A 205 10.62 13.28 19.29
CA GLN A 205 11.87 12.62 19.67
C GLN A 205 11.64 11.19 20.14
N GLY A 206 12.38 10.22 19.59
CA GLY A 206 12.21 8.79 19.86
C GLY A 206 11.06 8.14 19.10
N GLU A 207 10.26 8.92 18.38
CA GLU A 207 9.18 8.42 17.55
C GLU A 207 9.67 7.88 16.21
N LYS A 208 8.90 7.00 15.63
CA LYS A 208 9.09 6.47 14.28
C LYS A 208 7.78 6.43 13.53
N LYS A 209 7.84 6.82 12.26
CA LYS A 209 6.67 6.82 11.37
C LYS A 209 7.00 6.14 10.05
N LYS A 210 6.11 5.26 9.65
CA LYS A 210 6.16 4.59 8.34
C LYS A 210 5.75 5.57 7.25
N PHE A 211 6.52 5.57 6.17
CA PHE A 211 6.25 6.36 4.97
C PHE A 211 6.55 5.52 3.72
N ILE A 212 5.67 5.57 2.72
CA ILE A 212 5.86 4.82 1.48
C ILE A 212 6.12 5.80 0.33
N LEU A 213 7.19 5.57 -0.42
CA LEU A 213 7.53 6.32 -1.62
C LEU A 213 7.71 5.38 -2.81
N GLY A 214 6.75 5.37 -3.71
CA GLY A 214 6.72 4.41 -4.81
C GLY A 214 6.77 2.97 -4.29
N SER A 215 7.80 2.23 -4.66
CA SER A 215 8.01 0.84 -4.19
C SER A 215 8.80 0.72 -2.88
N GLU A 216 9.24 1.82 -2.29
CA GLU A 216 10.07 1.80 -1.07
C GLU A 216 9.20 2.03 0.18
N ASN A 217 9.29 1.09 1.12
CA ASN A 217 8.68 1.20 2.44
C ASN A 217 9.74 1.75 3.41
N ILE A 218 9.58 3.00 3.83
CA ILE A 218 10.56 3.77 4.58
C ILE A 218 10.08 3.95 6.02
N LEU A 219 10.97 3.79 6.97
CA LEU A 219 10.76 4.13 8.36
C LEU A 219 11.54 5.40 8.69
N LEU A 220 10.83 6.47 8.97
CA LEU A 220 11.37 7.70 9.53
C LEU A 220 11.55 7.53 11.03
N VAL A 221 12.70 7.93 11.55
CA VAL A 221 13.04 7.81 12.98
C VAL A 221 13.65 9.11 13.44
N ASN A 222 13.12 9.72 14.50
CA ASN A 222 13.72 10.86 15.15
C ASN A 222 14.58 10.40 16.35
N LEU A 223 15.90 10.53 16.22
CA LEU A 223 16.87 10.21 17.27
C LEU A 223 17.68 11.44 17.61
N GLU A 224 17.69 11.86 18.89
CA GLU A 224 18.50 12.97 19.36
C GLU A 224 18.27 14.25 18.53
N ASP A 225 17.01 14.55 18.21
CA ASP A 225 16.56 15.66 17.34
C ASP A 225 17.10 15.61 15.90
N GLN A 226 17.56 14.45 15.46
CA GLN A 226 17.92 14.18 14.08
C GLN A 226 17.00 13.14 13.47
N VAL A 227 16.52 13.42 12.26
CA VAL A 227 15.67 12.49 11.52
C VAL A 227 16.52 11.61 10.61
N TYR A 228 16.27 10.31 10.70
CA TYR A 228 16.86 9.28 9.85
C TYR A 228 15.76 8.57 9.07
N ALA A 229 16.11 8.10 7.88
CA ALA A 229 15.23 7.30 7.04
C ALA A 229 15.92 5.98 6.68
N ILE A 230 15.27 4.87 7.01
CA ILE A 230 15.76 3.51 6.74
C ILE A 230 14.67 2.72 6.03
N ASN A 231 15.03 1.66 5.32
CA ASN A 231 14.04 0.73 4.79
C ASN A 231 13.31 0.04 5.95
N ASN A 232 11.97 0.03 5.90
CA ASN A 232 11.13 -0.59 6.93
C ASN A 232 11.03 -2.12 6.80
N ALA A 233 11.96 -2.75 6.10
CA ALA A 233 12.00 -4.19 5.93
C ALA A 233 13.32 -4.75 6.45
N CYS A 234 13.26 -5.61 7.47
CA CYS A 234 14.42 -6.33 7.98
C CYS A 234 15.07 -7.15 6.87
N THR A 235 16.37 -6.95 6.62
CA THR A 235 17.09 -7.63 5.52
C THR A 235 17.24 -9.14 5.72
N HIS A 236 16.89 -9.66 6.90
CA HIS A 236 16.88 -11.09 7.17
C HIS A 236 15.70 -11.80 6.46
N MET A 237 14.47 -11.37 6.66
CA MET A 237 13.26 -11.97 6.07
C MET A 237 12.25 -10.92 5.56
N HIS A 238 12.69 -9.71 5.36
CA HIS A 238 11.89 -8.59 4.86
C HIS A 238 10.61 -8.29 5.67
N LEU A 239 10.62 -8.65 6.97
CA LEU A 239 9.52 -8.34 7.89
C LEU A 239 9.63 -6.90 8.38
N PRO A 240 8.50 -6.23 8.67
CA PRO A 240 8.48 -4.81 9.01
C PRO A 240 9.19 -4.50 10.33
N LEU A 241 9.88 -3.35 10.37
CA LEU A 241 10.64 -2.87 11.54
C LEU A 241 9.89 -1.81 12.34
N ASP A 242 8.76 -1.32 11.85
CA ASP A 242 7.98 -0.22 12.45
C ASP A 242 7.51 -0.50 13.89
N THR A 243 7.32 -1.77 14.27
CA THR A 243 7.02 -2.19 15.66
C THR A 243 8.26 -2.52 16.49
N GLY A 244 9.46 -2.53 15.86
CA GLY A 244 10.72 -2.83 16.55
C GLY A 244 11.08 -1.79 17.62
N GLN A 245 11.80 -2.18 18.66
CA GLN A 245 12.27 -1.27 19.70
C GLN A 245 13.52 -0.52 19.26
N ILE A 246 13.60 0.76 19.60
CA ILE A 246 14.80 1.58 19.44
C ILE A 246 15.59 1.53 20.75
N SER A 247 16.88 1.22 20.66
CA SER A 247 17.77 1.22 21.81
C SER A 247 18.40 2.59 22.06
N ASP A 248 18.89 2.82 23.27
CA ASP A 248 19.66 4.02 23.63
C ASP A 248 20.96 4.19 22.82
N LYS A 249 21.38 3.15 22.12
CA LYS A 249 22.57 3.16 21.25
C LYS A 249 22.25 3.58 19.79
N GLY A 250 21.00 3.94 19.50
CA GLY A 250 20.56 4.33 18.15
C GLY A 250 20.46 3.14 17.19
N THR A 251 20.07 1.98 17.70
CA THR A 251 19.78 0.79 16.89
C THR A 251 18.31 0.46 16.94
N ILE A 252 17.81 -0.23 15.91
CA ILE A 252 16.45 -0.80 15.85
C ILE A 252 16.53 -2.32 15.90
N LEU A 253 15.72 -2.91 16.78
CA LEU A 253 15.61 -4.35 16.96
C LEU A 253 14.43 -4.89 16.15
N CYS A 254 14.69 -5.87 15.30
CA CYS A 254 13.64 -6.56 14.57
C CYS A 254 12.79 -7.40 15.57
N PRO A 255 11.46 -7.19 15.64
CA PRO A 255 10.61 -7.83 16.62
C PRO A 255 10.38 -9.35 16.36
N PHE A 256 10.90 -9.86 15.24
CA PHE A 256 10.65 -11.25 14.82
C PHE A 256 11.79 -12.21 15.15
N HIS A 257 13.04 -11.82 14.88
CA HIS A 257 14.21 -12.71 15.02
C HIS A 257 15.41 -12.00 15.67
N ASP A 258 15.17 -10.87 16.34
CA ASP A 258 16.17 -10.10 17.10
C ASP A 258 17.39 -9.62 16.28
N SER A 259 17.27 -9.53 14.95
CA SER A 259 18.27 -8.82 14.15
C SER A 259 18.28 -7.35 14.55
N GLU A 260 19.47 -6.79 14.78
CA GLU A 260 19.66 -5.42 15.26
C GLU A 260 20.45 -4.60 14.24
N PHE A 261 19.95 -3.42 13.89
CA PHE A 261 20.55 -2.56 12.88
C PHE A 261 20.79 -1.15 13.41
N CYS A 262 21.92 -0.58 13.04
CA CYS A 262 22.22 0.83 13.31
C CYS A 262 21.32 1.72 12.44
N ILE A 263 20.53 2.59 13.06
CA ILE A 263 19.60 3.48 12.33
C ILE A 263 20.36 4.48 11.45
N LYS A 264 21.54 4.95 11.91
CA LYS A 264 22.34 5.95 11.19
C LYS A 264 23.03 5.40 9.94
N THR A 265 23.46 4.14 9.96
CA THR A 265 24.30 3.56 8.90
C THR A 265 23.66 2.38 8.18
N GLY A 266 22.58 1.84 8.69
CA GLY A 266 21.98 0.58 8.23
C GLY A 266 22.76 -0.68 8.59
N GLU A 267 23.95 -0.57 9.20
CA GLU A 267 24.81 -1.70 9.52
C GLU A 267 24.14 -2.68 10.48
N ALA A 268 24.18 -3.98 10.16
CA ALA A 268 23.71 -5.03 11.06
C ALA A 268 24.67 -5.19 12.23
N LYS A 269 24.19 -4.92 13.45
CA LYS A 269 24.97 -5.05 14.70
C LYS A 269 24.80 -6.43 15.33
N ARG A 270 23.64 -7.05 15.13
CA ARG A 270 23.34 -8.41 15.54
C ARG A 270 22.48 -9.06 14.46
N TRP A 271 22.71 -10.34 14.21
CA TRP A 271 21.97 -11.09 13.18
C TRP A 271 21.17 -12.20 13.82
N ALA A 272 19.92 -12.31 13.45
CA ALA A 272 18.90 -13.33 13.78
C ALA A 272 19.40 -14.49 14.69
N GLU A 273 19.35 -14.29 16.01
CA GLU A 273 19.81 -15.30 16.99
C GLU A 273 18.66 -16.16 17.51
N THR A 274 17.44 -15.62 17.47
CA THR A 274 16.26 -16.28 18.03
C THR A 274 15.38 -16.85 16.91
N MET A 275 14.76 -17.97 17.23
CA MET A 275 13.72 -18.56 16.39
C MET A 275 12.36 -18.28 17.06
N PRO A 276 11.34 -17.83 16.31
CA PRO A 276 10.01 -17.72 16.84
C PRO A 276 9.50 -19.08 17.33
N ASP A 277 8.77 -19.08 18.44
CA ASP A 277 8.11 -20.26 18.96
C ASP A 277 7.21 -20.92 17.89
N GLY A 278 7.32 -22.23 17.74
CA GLY A 278 6.50 -23.00 16.80
C GLY A 278 7.09 -23.23 15.41
N ILE A 279 8.28 -22.70 15.09
CA ILE A 279 8.97 -23.08 13.86
C ILE A 279 9.67 -24.44 14.02
N PRO A 280 9.39 -25.45 13.17
CA PRO A 280 10.05 -26.74 13.24
C PRO A 280 11.57 -26.62 13.04
N GLU A 281 12.37 -27.40 13.80
CA GLU A 281 13.83 -27.36 13.76
C GLU A 281 14.43 -27.56 12.35
N ASN A 282 13.73 -28.29 11.49
CA ASN A 282 14.16 -28.53 10.11
C ASN A 282 14.16 -27.23 9.24
N PHE A 283 13.49 -26.16 9.67
CA PHE A 283 13.53 -24.86 9.01
C PHE A 283 14.60 -23.91 9.58
N ALA A 284 15.15 -24.20 10.76
CA ALA A 284 16.15 -23.36 11.42
C ALA A 284 17.41 -23.11 10.56
N HIS A 285 17.81 -24.10 9.73
CA HIS A 285 18.96 -23.98 8.85
C HIS A 285 18.74 -22.99 7.69
N LEU A 286 17.50 -22.84 7.20
CA LEU A 286 17.17 -21.88 6.14
C LEU A 286 17.31 -20.43 6.64
N ILE A 287 16.89 -20.18 7.86
CA ILE A 287 16.93 -18.85 8.48
C ILE A 287 18.37 -18.45 8.84
N LYS A 288 19.16 -19.39 9.39
CA LYS A 288 20.55 -19.15 9.80
C LYS A 288 21.53 -18.91 8.65
N ASN A 289 21.19 -19.37 7.43
CA ASN A 289 22.07 -19.28 6.27
C ASN A 289 21.82 -18.03 5.40
N ILE A 290 20.88 -17.14 5.79
CA ILE A 290 20.66 -15.89 5.06
C ILE A 290 21.87 -14.97 5.27
N LYS A 291 22.41 -14.46 4.16
CA LYS A 291 23.57 -13.56 4.18
C LYS A 291 23.22 -12.28 4.93
N VAL A 292 24.13 -11.86 5.84
CA VAL A 292 24.01 -10.57 6.53
C VAL A 292 24.07 -9.44 5.51
N CYS A 293 23.05 -8.61 5.47
CA CYS A 293 22.97 -7.43 4.64
C CYS A 293 22.59 -6.21 5.49
N PRO A 294 23.19 -5.03 5.24
CA PRO A 294 22.78 -3.81 5.90
C PRO A 294 21.37 -3.37 5.45
N LEU A 295 20.68 -2.60 6.29
CA LEU A 295 19.50 -1.89 5.87
C LEU A 295 19.85 -0.79 4.87
N LYS A 296 19.02 -0.59 3.87
CA LYS A 296 19.08 0.59 3.00
C LYS A 296 18.74 1.82 3.84
N THR A 297 19.58 2.85 3.76
CA THR A 297 19.35 4.17 4.36
C THR A 297 19.10 5.19 3.26
N PHE A 298 18.33 6.22 3.56
CA PHE A 298 18.02 7.28 2.62
C PHE A 298 18.50 8.61 3.16
N PRO A 299 19.16 9.46 2.35
CA PRO A 299 19.53 10.80 2.76
C PRO A 299 18.28 11.63 3.13
N VAL A 300 18.39 12.36 4.24
CA VAL A 300 17.31 13.19 4.78
C VAL A 300 17.76 14.65 4.82
N GLN A 301 16.87 15.56 4.47
CA GLN A 301 17.01 17.00 4.67
C GLN A 301 15.75 17.55 5.31
N ILE A 302 15.90 18.57 6.15
CA ILE A 302 14.78 19.32 6.71
C ILE A 302 14.81 20.71 6.07
N GLU A 303 13.70 21.07 5.43
CA GLU A 303 13.54 22.36 4.78
C GLU A 303 12.08 22.82 4.85
N ASP A 304 11.88 24.11 5.16
CA ASP A 304 10.55 24.73 5.32
C ASP A 304 9.62 23.99 6.30
N GLY A 305 10.22 23.39 7.36
CA GLY A 305 9.49 22.64 8.39
C GLY A 305 9.06 21.23 7.98
N PHE A 306 9.50 20.74 6.80
CA PHE A 306 9.19 19.39 6.30
C PHE A 306 10.42 18.52 6.20
N ILE A 307 10.21 17.21 6.35
CA ILE A 307 11.22 16.17 6.12
C ILE A 307 11.21 15.84 4.63
N TRP A 308 12.40 15.87 4.00
CA TRP A 308 12.62 15.49 2.62
C TRP A 308 13.54 14.27 2.56
N ILE A 309 13.21 13.30 1.72
CA ILE A 309 13.98 12.08 1.51
C ILE A 309 14.51 12.05 0.08
N CYS A 310 15.79 11.76 -0.07
CA CYS A 310 16.41 11.56 -1.38
C CYS A 310 16.20 10.11 -1.84
N MET A 311 15.57 9.98 -3.01
CA MET A 311 15.46 8.72 -3.74
C MET A 311 16.43 8.79 -4.93
N ASN A 312 17.54 8.07 -4.82
CA ASN A 312 18.40 7.87 -5.99
C ASN A 312 17.77 6.80 -6.87
N GLU A 313 17.53 7.13 -8.13
CA GLU A 313 17.30 6.12 -9.15
C GLU A 313 18.63 5.37 -9.34
N GLU A 314 18.66 4.08 -9.00
CA GLU A 314 19.78 3.18 -9.34
C GLU A 314 19.77 2.84 -10.83
#